data_db9e0847389ea81199d6d3c548e8ac30
#
_entry.id   db9e0847389ea81199d6d3c548e8ac30
#
_cell.length_a   1.000
_cell.length_b   1.000
_cell.length_c   1.000
_cell.angle_alpha   90.00
_cell.angle_beta   90.00
_cell.angle_gamma   90.00
#
_symmetry.space_group_name_H-M   'P 1'
#
loop_
_entity.id
_entity.type
_entity.pdbx_description
1 polymer ?
#
loop_
_entity_poly.entity_id
_entity_poly.type
_entity_poly.pdbx_seq_one_letter_code
_entity_poly.pdbx_strand_id
1 'polypeptide(L)'
;MGMGAEHLRNQARAGLLDAIPVSMELGLRMLHAARTRLADAALTQASNETRFDCAYTAIRVLADLGLLLNGFRASTSRPGHHMAALQNLKHTLGVDDSTVRVLDSLRKQRNLAGYDGDLVTATVLAECMTQARALLLRVEKRLEEEGWLGEGRR
;
A
#
# COMPACT_ATOMS: atom_id res chain seq x y z
N MET A 1 -12.08 -7.35 -17.44
CA MET A 1 -12.99 -6.77 -16.46
C MET A 1 -13.61 -7.89 -15.67
N GLY A 2 -13.27 -8.07 -14.47
CA GLY A 2 -13.75 -9.16 -13.66
C GLY A 2 -14.56 -8.69 -12.47
N MET A 3 -14.79 -9.61 -11.56
CA MET A 3 -15.49 -9.36 -10.29
C MET A 3 -14.81 -8.28 -9.46
N GLY A 4 -13.49 -8.13 -9.57
CA GLY A 4 -12.76 -7.08 -8.86
C GLY A 4 -13.21 -5.67 -9.23
N ALA A 5 -13.35 -5.39 -10.53
CA ALA A 5 -13.80 -4.07 -10.99
C ALA A 5 -15.23 -3.78 -10.52
N GLU A 6 -16.09 -4.77 -10.52
CA GLU A 6 -17.46 -4.62 -10.03
C GLU A 6 -17.50 -4.35 -8.52
N HIS A 7 -16.68 -5.06 -7.75
CA HIS A 7 -16.53 -4.82 -6.31
C HIS A 7 -16.12 -3.39 -6.00
N LEU A 8 -15.15 -2.85 -6.75
CA LEU A 8 -14.68 -1.48 -6.56
C LEU A 8 -15.80 -0.47 -6.88
N ARG A 9 -16.54 -0.69 -7.97
CA ARG A 9 -17.67 0.18 -8.31
C ARG A 9 -18.76 0.13 -7.25
N ASN A 10 -19.06 -1.05 -6.72
CA ASN A 10 -20.05 -1.19 -5.66
C ASN A 10 -19.63 -0.45 -4.39
N GLN A 11 -18.35 -0.51 -4.02
CA GLN A 11 -17.85 0.23 -2.89
C GLN A 11 -17.92 1.75 -3.11
N ALA A 12 -17.69 2.20 -4.35
CA ALA A 12 -17.84 3.62 -4.67
C ALA A 12 -19.29 4.06 -4.51
N ARG A 13 -20.26 3.25 -4.95
CA ARG A 13 -21.67 3.54 -4.75
C ARG A 13 -22.05 3.59 -3.27
N ALA A 14 -21.40 2.77 -2.44
CA ALA A 14 -21.63 2.74 -1.00
C ALA A 14 -20.90 3.88 -0.26
N GLY A 15 -20.11 4.69 -0.95
CA GLY A 15 -19.38 5.81 -0.34
C GLY A 15 -18.09 5.44 0.35
N LEU A 16 -17.59 4.21 0.16
CA LEU A 16 -16.33 3.77 0.74
C LEU A 16 -15.13 4.19 -0.12
N LEU A 17 -15.34 4.33 -1.41
CA LEU A 17 -14.35 4.80 -2.37
C LEU A 17 -14.89 5.98 -3.14
N ASP A 18 -14.02 6.87 -3.58
CA ASP A 18 -14.35 7.94 -4.51
C ASP A 18 -13.76 7.58 -5.88
N ALA A 19 -14.55 7.75 -6.94
CA ALA A 19 -14.04 7.61 -8.31
C ALA A 19 -13.19 8.85 -8.64
N ILE A 20 -12.00 8.62 -9.16
CA ILE A 20 -11.08 9.69 -9.56
C ILE A 20 -10.48 9.37 -10.92
N PRO A 21 -10.03 10.37 -11.68
CA PRO A 21 -9.31 10.11 -12.91
C PRO A 21 -8.00 9.38 -12.63
N VAL A 22 -7.67 8.40 -13.46
CA VAL A 22 -6.35 7.76 -13.40
C VAL A 22 -5.31 8.78 -13.88
N SER A 23 -4.28 9.01 -13.08
CA SER A 23 -3.24 9.97 -13.37
C SER A 23 -1.87 9.30 -13.30
N MET A 24 -1.19 9.20 -14.44
CA MET A 24 0.16 8.65 -14.49
C MET A 24 1.13 9.50 -13.68
N GLU A 25 1.02 10.83 -13.78
CA GLU A 25 1.88 11.74 -13.05
C GLU A 25 1.76 11.54 -11.53
N LEU A 26 0.55 11.48 -11.02
CA LEU A 26 0.32 11.21 -9.59
C LEU A 26 0.84 9.83 -9.20
N GLY A 27 0.56 8.81 -10.02
CA GLY A 27 1.00 7.45 -9.77
C GLY A 27 2.51 7.33 -9.67
N LEU A 28 3.25 7.99 -10.56
CA LEU A 28 4.72 7.96 -10.53
C LEU A 28 5.27 8.72 -9.31
N ARG A 29 4.61 9.79 -8.87
CA ARG A 29 5.00 10.46 -7.61
C ARG A 29 4.79 9.55 -6.41
N MET A 30 3.68 8.82 -6.38
CA MET A 30 3.40 7.85 -5.31
C MET A 30 4.42 6.72 -5.30
N LEU A 31 4.79 6.22 -6.48
CA LEU A 31 5.84 5.19 -6.59
C LEU A 31 7.17 5.71 -6.04
N HIS A 32 7.55 6.93 -6.40
CA HIS A 32 8.77 7.54 -5.91
C HIS A 32 8.74 7.65 -4.37
N ALA A 33 7.62 8.10 -3.81
CA ALA A 33 7.45 8.21 -2.36
C ALA A 33 7.60 6.85 -1.67
N ALA A 34 7.01 5.80 -2.22
CA ALA A 34 7.13 4.45 -1.67
C ALA A 34 8.57 3.96 -1.71
N ARG A 35 9.27 4.15 -2.82
CA ARG A 35 10.69 3.78 -2.96
C ARG A 35 11.56 4.51 -1.95
N THR A 36 11.33 5.81 -1.76
CA THR A 36 12.06 6.62 -0.80
C THR A 36 11.85 6.12 0.62
N ARG A 37 10.60 5.83 0.99
CA ARG A 37 10.30 5.30 2.33
C ARG A 37 10.95 3.94 2.57
N LEU A 38 10.99 3.08 1.56
CA LEU A 38 11.67 1.79 1.69
C LEU A 38 13.19 1.95 1.83
N ALA A 39 13.79 2.90 1.13
CA ALA A 39 15.20 3.21 1.30
C ALA A 39 15.47 3.70 2.72
N ASP A 40 14.61 4.56 3.28
CA ASP A 40 14.72 5.01 4.66
C ASP A 40 14.60 3.85 5.65
N ALA A 41 13.66 2.93 5.40
CA ALA A 41 13.47 1.75 6.23
C ALA A 41 14.71 0.83 6.26
N ALA A 42 15.52 0.86 5.23
CA ALA A 42 16.74 0.05 5.14
C ALA A 42 17.91 0.64 5.93
N LEU A 43 17.81 1.87 6.45
CA LEU A 43 18.86 2.52 7.21
C LEU A 43 18.99 1.90 8.60
N THR A 44 20.04 1.11 8.82
CA THR A 44 20.22 0.36 10.05
C THR A 44 20.56 1.22 11.26
N GLN A 45 20.94 2.48 11.05
CA GLN A 45 21.20 3.44 12.13
C GLN A 45 19.93 3.93 12.80
N ALA A 46 18.79 3.86 12.10
CA ALA A 46 17.50 4.26 12.66
C ALA A 46 16.95 3.18 13.61
N SER A 47 16.07 3.59 14.52
CA SER A 47 15.41 2.65 15.42
C SER A 47 14.49 1.71 14.65
N ASN A 48 14.18 0.56 15.24
CA ASN A 48 13.20 -0.37 14.67
C ASN A 48 11.86 0.32 14.46
N GLU A 49 11.43 1.19 15.38
CA GLU A 49 10.16 1.93 15.30
C GLU A 49 10.14 2.85 14.09
N THR A 50 11.19 3.61 13.86
CA THR A 50 11.29 4.51 12.70
C THR A 50 11.32 3.72 11.40
N ARG A 51 12.13 2.65 11.36
CA ARG A 51 12.24 1.81 10.17
C ARG A 51 10.90 1.12 9.84
N PHE A 52 10.22 0.63 10.86
CA PHE A 52 8.90 0.02 10.70
C PHE A 52 7.88 1.03 10.16
N ASP A 53 7.87 2.25 10.71
CA ASP A 53 6.97 3.30 10.26
C ASP A 53 7.20 3.64 8.79
N CYS A 54 8.48 3.72 8.38
CA CYS A 54 8.83 3.96 6.98
C CYS A 54 8.37 2.83 6.07
N ALA A 55 8.62 1.57 6.45
CA ALA A 55 8.21 0.42 5.66
C ALA A 55 6.68 0.32 5.56
N TYR A 56 5.97 0.54 6.67
CA TYR A 56 4.51 0.51 6.66
C TYR A 56 3.93 1.65 5.83
N THR A 57 4.53 2.85 5.88
CA THR A 57 4.11 3.98 5.05
C THR A 57 4.24 3.63 3.56
N ALA A 58 5.31 2.93 3.17
CA ALA A 58 5.45 2.45 1.80
C ALA A 58 4.30 1.51 1.41
N ILE A 59 3.94 0.56 2.29
CA ILE A 59 2.80 -0.34 2.05
C ILE A 59 1.52 0.47 1.81
N ARG A 60 1.25 1.45 2.66
CA ARG A 60 0.05 2.28 2.56
C ARG A 60 0.01 3.05 1.25
N VAL A 61 1.12 3.68 0.86
CA VAL A 61 1.19 4.42 -0.40
C VAL A 61 0.97 3.49 -1.59
N LEU A 62 1.57 2.29 -1.57
CA LEU A 62 1.42 1.31 -2.65
C LEU A 62 -0.02 0.78 -2.74
N ALA A 63 -0.69 0.60 -1.61
CA ALA A 63 -2.10 0.20 -1.62
C ALA A 63 -2.98 1.29 -2.23
N ASP A 64 -2.73 2.55 -1.89
CA ASP A 64 -3.43 3.69 -2.48
C ASP A 64 -3.15 3.80 -3.98
N LEU A 65 -1.92 3.53 -4.40
CA LEU A 65 -1.56 3.51 -5.81
C LEU A 65 -2.32 2.41 -6.57
N GLY A 66 -2.52 1.26 -5.94
CA GLY A 66 -3.35 0.19 -6.52
C GLY A 66 -4.77 0.67 -6.78
N LEU A 67 -5.37 1.42 -5.86
CA LEU A 67 -6.69 2.02 -6.08
C LEU A 67 -6.65 3.03 -7.23
N LEU A 68 -5.65 3.91 -7.26
CA LEU A 68 -5.50 4.91 -8.33
C LEU A 68 -5.44 4.26 -9.71
N LEU A 69 -4.70 3.16 -9.84
CA LEU A 69 -4.59 2.43 -11.12
C LEU A 69 -5.94 1.94 -11.63
N ASN A 70 -6.91 1.77 -10.74
CA ASN A 70 -8.26 1.34 -11.06
C ASN A 70 -9.26 2.49 -11.09
N GLY A 71 -8.80 3.73 -10.92
CA GLY A 71 -9.66 4.92 -10.99
C GLY A 71 -10.37 5.26 -9.69
N PHE A 72 -9.80 4.88 -8.54
CA PHE A 72 -10.42 5.11 -7.23
C PHE A 72 -9.41 5.62 -6.21
N ARG A 73 -9.95 6.21 -5.16
CA ARG A 73 -9.23 6.47 -3.91
C ARG A 73 -10.16 6.13 -2.75
N ALA A 74 -9.58 5.83 -1.60
CA ALA A 74 -10.39 5.62 -0.40
C ALA A 74 -11.04 6.93 0.03
N SER A 75 -12.33 6.89 0.39
CA SER A 75 -13.03 8.08 0.84
C SER A 75 -12.49 8.52 2.20
N THR A 76 -12.12 9.79 2.32
CA THR A 76 -11.65 10.37 3.59
C THR A 76 -12.79 10.87 4.45
N SER A 77 -14.04 10.84 3.96
CA SER A 77 -15.22 11.25 4.71
C SER A 77 -15.63 10.22 5.76
N ARG A 78 -15.01 9.04 5.76
CA ARG A 78 -15.29 7.95 6.70
C ARG A 78 -14.01 7.48 7.37
N PRO A 79 -14.05 7.04 8.64
CA PRO A 79 -12.89 6.41 9.27
C PRO A 79 -12.55 5.09 8.57
N GLY A 80 -11.30 4.67 8.67
CA GLY A 80 -10.86 3.38 8.13
C GLY A 80 -10.44 3.42 6.66
N HIS A 81 -10.14 4.58 6.10
CA HIS A 81 -9.72 4.68 4.68
C HIS A 81 -8.44 3.90 4.38
N HIS A 82 -7.50 3.80 5.31
CA HIS A 82 -6.29 2.97 5.11
C HIS A 82 -6.62 1.49 5.07
N MET A 83 -7.55 1.05 5.92
CA MET A 83 -8.00 -0.33 5.92
C MET A 83 -8.70 -0.66 4.59
N ALA A 84 -9.50 0.27 4.06
CA ALA A 84 -10.16 0.06 2.77
C ALA A 84 -9.15 -0.14 1.64
N ALA A 85 -8.06 0.62 1.61
CA ALA A 85 -7.01 0.45 0.61
C ALA A 85 -6.36 -0.93 0.69
N LEU A 86 -6.02 -1.39 1.90
CA LEU A 86 -5.42 -2.71 2.11
C LEU A 86 -6.37 -3.84 1.73
N GLN A 87 -7.62 -3.77 2.17
CA GLN A 87 -8.60 -4.81 1.92
C GLN A 87 -8.96 -4.95 0.45
N ASN A 88 -8.80 -3.88 -0.33
CA ASN A 88 -9.06 -3.90 -1.76
C ASN A 88 -7.87 -4.38 -2.60
N LEU A 89 -6.72 -4.68 -2.00
CA LEU A 89 -5.54 -5.17 -2.74
C LEU A 89 -5.82 -6.44 -3.54
N LYS A 90 -6.73 -7.28 -3.07
CA LYS A 90 -7.21 -8.43 -3.83
C LYS A 90 -7.78 -8.01 -5.19
N HIS A 91 -8.53 -6.92 -5.21
CA HIS A 91 -9.22 -6.44 -6.41
C HIS A 91 -8.38 -5.49 -7.25
N THR A 92 -7.43 -4.78 -6.64
CA THR A 92 -6.61 -3.79 -7.34
C THR A 92 -5.34 -4.39 -7.93
N LEU A 93 -4.68 -5.27 -7.18
CA LEU A 93 -3.36 -5.79 -7.55
C LEU A 93 -3.27 -7.32 -7.50
N GLY A 94 -4.39 -8.00 -7.26
CA GLY A 94 -4.42 -9.46 -7.21
C GLY A 94 -3.69 -10.07 -6.03
N VAL A 95 -3.58 -9.33 -4.93
CA VAL A 95 -2.95 -9.84 -3.70
C VAL A 95 -3.89 -10.85 -3.04
N ASP A 96 -3.37 -11.99 -2.61
CA ASP A 96 -4.20 -13.04 -2.02
C ASP A 96 -4.68 -12.68 -0.60
N ASP A 97 -5.73 -13.36 -0.17
CA ASP A 97 -6.37 -13.08 1.12
C ASP A 97 -5.43 -13.28 2.31
N SER A 98 -4.53 -14.28 2.23
CA SER A 98 -3.58 -14.54 3.32
C SER A 98 -2.58 -13.39 3.47
N THR A 99 -2.11 -12.84 2.37
CA THR A 99 -1.20 -11.68 2.38
C THR A 99 -1.93 -10.44 2.89
N VAL A 100 -3.17 -10.21 2.46
CA VAL A 100 -3.96 -9.09 2.98
C VAL A 100 -4.11 -9.17 4.50
N ARG A 101 -4.33 -10.37 5.05
CA ARG A 101 -4.39 -10.55 6.51
C ARG A 101 -3.08 -10.19 7.21
N VAL A 102 -1.93 -10.55 6.61
CA VAL A 102 -0.63 -10.16 7.14
C VAL A 102 -0.48 -8.65 7.14
N LEU A 103 -0.83 -7.99 6.05
CA LEU A 103 -0.76 -6.52 5.94
C LEU A 103 -1.68 -5.84 6.96
N ASP A 104 -2.87 -6.38 7.19
CA ASP A 104 -3.78 -5.86 8.20
C ASP A 104 -3.23 -6.04 9.62
N SER A 105 -2.55 -7.14 9.88
CA SER A 105 -1.86 -7.38 11.15
C SER A 105 -0.75 -6.33 11.37
N LEU A 106 0.00 -6.01 10.33
CA LEU A 106 1.04 -4.97 10.40
C LEU A 106 0.43 -3.59 10.66
N ARG A 107 -0.73 -3.29 10.07
CA ARG A 107 -1.46 -2.05 10.34
C ARG A 107 -1.82 -1.94 11.81
N LYS A 108 -2.32 -3.03 12.39
CA LYS A 108 -2.68 -3.08 13.82
C LYS A 108 -1.44 -2.89 14.70
N GLN A 109 -0.33 -3.53 14.36
CA GLN A 109 0.94 -3.36 15.07
C GLN A 109 1.41 -1.91 15.04
N ARG A 110 1.31 -1.27 13.90
CA ARG A 110 1.69 0.14 13.75
C ARG A 110 0.84 1.05 14.63
N ASN A 111 -0.48 0.78 14.71
CA ASN A 111 -1.38 1.56 15.55
C ASN A 111 -1.06 1.38 17.04
N LEU A 112 -0.78 0.15 17.48
CA LEU A 112 -0.40 -0.15 18.86
C LEU A 112 0.92 0.51 19.23
N ALA A 113 1.93 0.38 18.38
CA ALA A 113 3.25 0.98 18.64
C ALA A 113 3.16 2.50 18.78
N GLY A 114 2.31 3.14 17.98
CA GLY A 114 2.12 4.59 18.05
C GLY A 114 1.31 5.03 19.27
N TYR A 115 0.48 4.15 19.81
CA TYR A 115 -0.42 4.49 20.92
C TYR A 115 0.17 4.14 22.29
N ASP A 116 0.68 2.90 22.42
CA ASP A 116 1.14 2.38 23.71
C ASP A 116 2.64 2.53 23.94
N GLY A 117 3.37 3.00 22.94
CA GLY A 117 4.82 3.10 23.01
C GLY A 117 5.51 1.75 22.99
N ASP A 118 4.83 0.69 22.54
CA ASP A 118 5.41 -0.64 22.44
C ASP A 118 6.57 -0.65 21.47
N LEU A 119 7.62 -1.38 21.82
CA LEU A 119 8.79 -1.53 20.97
C LEU A 119 8.49 -2.47 19.81
N VAL A 120 8.95 -2.09 18.63
CA VAL A 120 8.86 -2.93 17.44
C VAL A 120 10.00 -3.95 17.49
N THR A 121 9.66 -5.24 17.44
CA THR A 121 10.66 -6.30 17.43
C THR A 121 11.34 -6.40 16.07
N ALA A 122 12.55 -6.96 16.06
CA ALA A 122 13.27 -7.22 14.81
C ALA A 122 12.46 -8.12 13.87
N THR A 123 11.70 -9.08 14.42
CA THR A 123 10.87 -9.98 13.63
C THR A 123 9.72 -9.25 12.92
N VAL A 124 9.03 -8.37 13.63
CA VAL A 124 7.94 -7.57 13.06
C VAL A 124 8.48 -6.61 11.99
N LEU A 125 9.61 -5.97 12.26
CA LEU A 125 10.26 -5.10 11.29
C LEU A 125 10.63 -5.87 10.01
N ALA A 126 11.25 -7.04 10.16
CA ALA A 126 11.65 -7.86 9.02
C ALA A 126 10.44 -8.28 8.18
N GLU A 127 9.35 -8.66 8.82
CA GLU A 127 8.11 -9.03 8.12
C GLU A 127 7.54 -7.84 7.36
N CYS A 128 7.50 -6.66 8.00
CA CYS A 128 7.00 -5.46 7.34
C CYS A 128 7.82 -5.10 6.11
N MET A 129 9.15 -5.16 6.22
CA MET A 129 10.05 -4.86 5.09
C MET A 129 9.89 -5.87 3.96
N THR A 130 9.73 -7.16 4.29
CA THR A 130 9.51 -8.21 3.29
C THR A 130 8.22 -7.95 2.52
N GLN A 131 7.14 -7.64 3.23
CA GLN A 131 5.84 -7.37 2.60
C GLN A 131 5.88 -6.10 1.76
N ALA A 132 6.54 -5.05 2.26
CA ALA A 132 6.67 -3.80 1.52
C ALA A 132 7.43 -3.99 0.21
N ARG A 133 8.52 -4.74 0.23
CA ARG A 133 9.30 -5.02 -0.99
C ARG A 133 8.51 -5.86 -1.98
N ALA A 134 7.78 -6.87 -1.49
CA ALA A 134 6.95 -7.71 -2.35
C ALA A 134 5.84 -6.89 -3.02
N LEU A 135 5.21 -6.01 -2.27
CA LEU A 135 4.15 -5.16 -2.81
C LEU A 135 4.71 -4.16 -3.81
N LEU A 136 5.90 -3.59 -3.54
CA LEU A 136 6.56 -2.69 -4.48
C LEU A 136 6.82 -3.39 -5.82
N LEU A 137 7.36 -4.61 -5.81
CA LEU A 137 7.60 -5.37 -7.04
C LEU A 137 6.31 -5.61 -7.82
N ARG A 138 5.24 -5.92 -7.12
CA ARG A 138 3.93 -6.14 -7.76
C ARG A 138 3.40 -4.88 -8.42
N VAL A 139 3.52 -3.74 -7.75
CA VAL A 139 3.12 -2.45 -8.31
C VAL A 139 3.99 -2.08 -9.52
N GLU A 140 5.31 -2.24 -9.41
CA GLU A 140 6.22 -1.94 -10.51
C GLU A 140 5.90 -2.77 -11.75
N LYS A 141 5.61 -4.05 -11.56
CA LYS A 141 5.20 -4.93 -12.65
C LYS A 141 3.91 -4.43 -13.31
N ARG A 142 2.93 -4.04 -12.51
CA ARG A 142 1.67 -3.51 -13.03
C ARG A 142 1.88 -2.20 -13.80
N LEU A 143 2.75 -1.32 -13.30
CA LEU A 143 3.05 -0.07 -13.99
C LEU A 143 3.78 -0.30 -15.32
N GLU A 144 4.62 -1.32 -15.40
CA GLU A 144 5.23 -1.73 -16.67
C GLU A 144 4.17 -2.21 -17.66
N GLU A 145 3.23 -3.05 -17.20
CA GLU A 145 2.13 -3.55 -18.03
C GLU A 145 1.25 -2.42 -18.55
N GLU A 146 1.08 -1.35 -17.75
CA GLU A 146 0.32 -0.15 -18.16
C GLU A 146 1.14 0.80 -19.06
N GLY A 147 2.42 0.51 -19.27
CA GLY A 147 3.28 1.37 -20.06
C GLY A 147 3.78 2.62 -19.36
N TRP A 148 3.63 2.70 -18.03
CA TRP A 148 4.06 3.86 -17.25
C TRP A 148 5.55 3.82 -16.91
N LEU A 149 6.16 2.63 -16.91
CA LEU A 149 7.59 2.44 -16.68
C LEU A 149 8.20 1.81 -17.92
N GLY A 150 9.28 2.39 -18.43
CA GLY A 150 10.09 1.77 -19.44
C GLY A 150 10.99 0.69 -18.82
N GLU A 151 11.55 -0.18 -19.66
CA GLU A 151 12.56 -1.13 -19.22
C GLU A 151 13.71 -0.39 -18.55
N GLY A 152 14.15 -0.85 -17.39
CA GLY A 152 15.26 -0.27 -16.66
C GLY A 152 14.91 0.89 -15.73
N ARG A 153 13.65 1.24 -15.56
CA ARG A 153 13.22 2.30 -14.63
C ARG A 153 12.89 1.80 -13.23
N ARG A 154 13.17 0.58 -12.96
CA ARG A 154 12.94 0.01 -11.64
C ARG A 154 13.94 0.48 -10.60
#